data_6e70e532e8c33f8e6385998311935343
#
_entry.id   6e70e532e8c33f8e6385998311935343
#
_cell.length_a   1.000
_cell.length_b   1.000
_cell.length_c   1.000
_cell.angle_alpha   90.00
_cell.angle_beta   90.00
_cell.angle_gamma   90.00
#
_symmetry.space_group_name_H-M   'P 1'
#
loop_
_entity.id
_entity.type
_entity.pdbx_description
1 polymer ?
#
loop_
_entity_poly.entity_id
_entity_poly.type
_entity_poly.pdbx_seq_one_letter_code
_entity_poly.pdbx_strand_id
1 'polypeptide(L)'
;PRPVWRVLDVATAAGHTALAFAPHVAAVIGLDLTAQMLPLAAGLAAERGAANVGFAVGDVDDLPFGAGAFDLVTCRIAPHHFADIGRFLAEAARVLPSGGLLAVVDNVVPGSRLHGKRADQQREAGEYVNAFEKLRDPSHVRCLSEEEWLDALAVAGLAVEAQETLDKRLTFETWAARHTPLMQTRLRAMLLQAPEAARAFLDPRVAGVTTFRLREGLFIARRGA
;
A
#
# COMPACT_ATOMS: atom_id res chain seq x y z
N PRO A 1 6.10 14.01 -11.63
CA PRO A 1 5.86 13.46 -12.97
C PRO A 1 6.32 14.44 -14.05
N ARG A 2 6.52 13.95 -15.29
CA ARG A 2 6.85 14.74 -16.47
C ARG A 2 5.83 14.49 -17.58
N PRO A 3 5.49 15.47 -18.42
CA PRO A 3 4.45 15.32 -19.45
C PRO A 3 4.67 14.18 -20.45
N VAL A 4 5.90 13.71 -20.60
CA VAL A 4 6.25 12.62 -21.53
C VAL A 4 6.21 11.24 -20.86
N TRP A 5 6.01 11.15 -19.55
CA TRP A 5 6.07 9.88 -18.82
C TRP A 5 4.86 8.99 -19.10
N ARG A 6 5.14 7.69 -19.12
CA ARG A 6 4.14 6.61 -19.10
C ARG A 6 4.12 6.04 -17.67
N VAL A 7 2.95 5.97 -17.08
CA VAL A 7 2.74 5.53 -15.70
C VAL A 7 1.97 4.22 -15.67
N LEU A 8 2.40 3.28 -14.84
CA LEU A 8 1.65 2.10 -14.47
C LEU A 8 1.16 2.25 -13.03
N ASP A 9 -0.15 2.22 -12.81
CA ASP A 9 -0.76 2.19 -11.48
C ASP A 9 -1.20 0.76 -11.17
N VAL A 10 -0.47 0.09 -10.28
CA VAL A 10 -0.66 -1.32 -9.93
C VAL A 10 -1.67 -1.46 -8.79
N ALA A 11 -2.58 -2.44 -8.91
CA ALA A 11 -3.74 -2.61 -8.03
C ALA A 11 -4.59 -1.32 -7.97
N THR A 12 -4.94 -0.82 -9.14
CA THR A 12 -5.56 0.50 -9.35
C THR A 12 -6.97 0.60 -8.79
N ALA A 13 -7.66 -0.52 -8.54
CA ALA A 13 -9.05 -0.61 -8.09
C ALA A 13 -9.96 0.32 -8.91
N ALA A 14 -10.57 1.34 -8.30
CA ALA A 14 -11.42 2.34 -8.98
C ALA A 14 -10.62 3.42 -9.74
N GLY A 15 -9.30 3.29 -9.89
CA GLY A 15 -8.49 4.17 -10.74
C GLY A 15 -8.13 5.53 -10.13
N HIS A 16 -8.33 5.74 -8.83
CA HIS A 16 -8.12 7.06 -8.22
C HIS A 16 -6.69 7.59 -8.37
N THR A 17 -5.68 6.74 -8.18
CA THR A 17 -4.27 7.11 -8.34
C THR A 17 -3.94 7.35 -9.82
N ALA A 18 -4.37 6.44 -10.71
CA ALA A 18 -4.22 6.61 -12.15
C ALA A 18 -4.79 7.95 -12.64
N LEU A 19 -6.01 8.30 -12.20
CA LEU A 19 -6.68 9.54 -12.55
C LEU A 19 -5.99 10.79 -11.97
N ALA A 20 -5.34 10.67 -10.82
CA ALA A 20 -4.57 11.77 -10.25
C ALA A 20 -3.30 12.08 -11.06
N PHE A 21 -2.69 11.08 -11.70
CA PHE A 21 -1.52 11.27 -12.57
C PHE A 21 -1.90 11.73 -13.98
N ALA A 22 -3.07 11.38 -14.48
CA ALA A 22 -3.50 11.63 -15.86
C ALA A 22 -3.24 13.06 -16.38
N PRO A 23 -3.53 14.16 -15.64
CA PRO A 23 -3.29 15.52 -16.12
C PRO A 23 -1.81 15.90 -16.30
N HIS A 24 -0.89 15.08 -15.78
CA HIS A 24 0.54 15.43 -15.63
C HIS A 24 1.48 14.58 -16.46
N VAL A 25 0.96 13.59 -17.21
CA VAL A 25 1.78 12.58 -17.90
C VAL A 25 1.22 12.26 -19.29
N ALA A 26 2.00 11.59 -20.13
CA ALA A 26 1.59 11.21 -21.47
C ALA A 26 0.48 10.15 -21.48
N ALA A 27 0.62 9.13 -20.63
CA ALA A 27 -0.35 8.05 -20.53
C ALA A 27 -0.28 7.36 -19.16
N VAL A 28 -1.41 6.81 -18.72
CA VAL A 28 -1.50 5.97 -17.52
C VAL A 28 -2.19 4.65 -17.89
N ILE A 29 -1.64 3.55 -17.41
CA ILE A 29 -2.31 2.26 -17.39
C ILE A 29 -2.60 1.90 -15.93
N GLY A 30 -3.88 1.73 -15.59
CA GLY A 30 -4.31 1.13 -14.33
C GLY A 30 -4.43 -0.39 -14.48
N LEU A 31 -3.70 -1.15 -13.67
CA LEU A 31 -3.78 -2.61 -13.67
C LEU A 31 -4.41 -3.09 -12.37
N ASP A 32 -5.31 -4.05 -12.47
CA ASP A 32 -5.92 -4.72 -11.31
C ASP A 32 -6.18 -6.20 -11.61
N LEU A 33 -6.04 -7.05 -10.60
CA LEU A 33 -6.38 -8.47 -10.70
C LEU A 33 -7.90 -8.67 -10.76
N THR A 34 -8.67 -7.76 -10.14
CA THR A 34 -10.12 -7.81 -10.01
C THR A 34 -10.78 -7.15 -11.22
N ALA A 35 -11.02 -7.93 -12.28
CA ALA A 35 -11.61 -7.44 -13.52
C ALA A 35 -12.91 -6.62 -13.32
N GLN A 36 -13.70 -6.96 -12.29
CA GLN A 36 -14.96 -6.28 -11.95
C GLN A 36 -14.78 -4.83 -11.50
N MET A 37 -13.59 -4.42 -11.07
CA MET A 37 -13.29 -3.03 -10.68
C MET A 37 -13.05 -2.12 -11.87
N LEU A 38 -12.57 -2.66 -12.98
CA LEU A 38 -12.12 -1.86 -14.14
C LEU A 38 -13.24 -1.09 -14.86
N PRO A 39 -14.48 -1.61 -15.02
CA PRO A 39 -15.57 -0.82 -15.57
C PRO A 39 -15.89 0.44 -14.74
N LEU A 40 -15.80 0.36 -13.41
CA LEU A 40 -15.97 1.53 -12.54
C LEU A 40 -14.85 2.56 -12.77
N ALA A 41 -13.60 2.09 -12.83
CA ALA A 41 -12.45 2.95 -13.10
C ALA A 41 -12.56 3.64 -14.47
N ALA A 42 -12.98 2.89 -15.52
CA ALA A 42 -13.19 3.43 -16.87
C ALA A 42 -14.34 4.47 -16.89
N GLY A 43 -15.43 4.23 -16.16
CA GLY A 43 -16.52 5.20 -16.00
C GLY A 43 -16.03 6.50 -15.38
N LEU A 44 -15.27 6.42 -14.29
CA LEU A 44 -14.69 7.60 -13.62
C LEU A 44 -13.68 8.35 -14.52
N ALA A 45 -12.91 7.61 -15.35
CA ALA A 45 -12.00 8.23 -16.32
C ALA A 45 -12.79 9.00 -17.39
N ALA A 46 -13.86 8.43 -17.91
CA ALA A 46 -14.74 9.08 -18.89
C ALA A 46 -15.41 10.34 -18.30
N GLU A 47 -15.95 10.26 -17.09
CA GLU A 47 -16.56 11.40 -16.38
C GLU A 47 -15.58 12.57 -16.17
N ARG A 48 -14.29 12.26 -15.96
CA ARG A 48 -13.24 13.28 -15.81
C ARG A 48 -12.57 13.72 -17.12
N GLY A 49 -12.98 13.15 -18.26
CA GLY A 49 -12.36 13.44 -19.55
C GLY A 49 -10.90 12.99 -19.66
N ALA A 50 -10.48 11.99 -18.88
CA ALA A 50 -9.11 11.48 -18.83
C ALA A 50 -8.85 10.48 -19.99
N ALA A 51 -8.75 11.00 -21.22
CA ALA A 51 -8.60 10.21 -22.46
C ALA A 51 -7.25 9.45 -22.56
N ASN A 52 -6.27 9.82 -21.74
CA ASN A 52 -4.94 9.21 -21.69
C ASN A 52 -4.80 8.11 -20.63
N VAL A 53 -5.92 7.64 -20.05
CA VAL A 53 -5.94 6.54 -19.07
C VAL A 53 -6.56 5.30 -19.69
N GLY A 54 -5.83 4.18 -19.63
CA GLY A 54 -6.32 2.85 -19.99
C GLY A 54 -6.32 1.92 -18.78
N PHE A 55 -7.04 0.80 -18.88
CA PHE A 55 -7.11 -0.19 -17.80
C PHE A 55 -6.86 -1.59 -18.35
N ALA A 56 -6.19 -2.44 -17.57
CA ALA A 56 -5.87 -3.81 -17.90
C ALA A 56 -6.05 -4.75 -16.70
N VAL A 57 -6.49 -5.97 -16.96
CA VAL A 57 -6.47 -7.05 -15.97
C VAL A 57 -5.07 -7.66 -15.95
N GLY A 58 -4.51 -7.88 -14.76
CA GLY A 58 -3.22 -8.55 -14.61
C GLY A 58 -2.84 -8.79 -13.16
N ASP A 59 -1.91 -9.74 -13.00
CA ASP A 59 -1.32 -10.07 -11.72
C ASP A 59 -0.06 -9.23 -11.48
N VAL A 60 0.12 -8.76 -10.25
CA VAL A 60 1.30 -8.00 -9.82
C VAL A 60 2.57 -8.86 -9.81
N ASP A 61 2.40 -10.17 -9.67
CA ASP A 61 3.48 -11.17 -9.66
C ASP A 61 3.97 -11.53 -11.07
N ASP A 62 3.24 -11.13 -12.13
CA ASP A 62 3.58 -11.36 -13.55
C ASP A 62 2.95 -10.25 -14.41
N LEU A 63 3.58 -9.08 -14.41
CA LEU A 63 3.07 -7.91 -15.13
C LEU A 63 3.10 -8.13 -16.63
N PRO A 64 1.95 -7.99 -17.37
CA PRO A 64 1.85 -8.29 -18.79
C PRO A 64 2.46 -7.21 -19.69
N PHE A 65 3.59 -6.65 -19.27
CA PHE A 65 4.29 -5.57 -19.98
C PHE A 65 5.76 -5.89 -20.20
N GLY A 66 6.32 -5.36 -21.27
CA GLY A 66 7.74 -5.49 -21.58
C GLY A 66 8.65 -4.74 -20.60
N ALA A 67 9.92 -5.14 -20.51
CA ALA A 67 10.91 -4.45 -19.70
C ALA A 67 11.06 -2.98 -20.13
N GLY A 68 11.17 -2.07 -19.18
CA GLY A 68 11.35 -0.64 -19.44
C GLY A 68 10.14 0.07 -20.08
N ALA A 69 8.94 -0.51 -19.96
CA ALA A 69 7.74 0.03 -20.59
C ALA A 69 7.20 1.31 -19.93
N PHE A 70 7.53 1.58 -18.67
CA PHE A 70 6.98 2.70 -17.90
C PHE A 70 8.08 3.50 -17.19
N ASP A 71 7.93 4.82 -17.16
CA ASP A 71 8.85 5.73 -16.47
C ASP A 71 8.59 5.78 -14.96
N LEU A 72 7.35 5.50 -14.55
CA LEU A 72 6.90 5.45 -13.17
C LEU A 72 5.95 4.28 -12.96
N VAL A 73 6.17 3.52 -11.90
CA VAL A 73 5.21 2.55 -11.36
C VAL A 73 4.68 3.10 -10.03
N THR A 74 3.36 3.05 -9.83
CA THR A 74 2.72 3.43 -8.55
C THR A 74 1.94 2.25 -7.98
N CYS A 75 1.90 2.14 -6.65
CA CYS A 75 1.04 1.21 -5.94
C CYS A 75 0.62 1.84 -4.61
N ARG A 76 -0.69 1.93 -4.35
CA ARG A 76 -1.19 2.63 -3.18
C ARG A 76 -2.23 1.84 -2.40
N ILE A 77 -1.91 1.57 -1.10
CA ILE A 77 -2.82 0.88 -0.15
C ILE A 77 -3.30 -0.47 -0.71
N ALA A 78 -2.36 -1.22 -1.26
CA ALA A 78 -2.60 -2.53 -1.84
C ALA A 78 -1.51 -3.56 -1.52
N PRO A 79 -0.22 -3.20 -1.34
CA PRO A 79 0.83 -4.20 -1.15
C PRO A 79 0.60 -5.15 0.03
N HIS A 80 -0.08 -4.70 1.09
CA HIS A 80 -0.43 -5.56 2.22
C HIS A 80 -1.40 -6.72 1.87
N HIS A 81 -1.93 -6.76 0.65
CA HIS A 81 -2.69 -7.88 0.09
C HIS A 81 -1.86 -8.82 -0.77
N PHE A 82 -0.64 -8.46 -1.15
CA PHE A 82 0.19 -9.27 -2.04
C PHE A 82 0.79 -10.47 -1.30
N ALA A 83 0.78 -11.61 -1.96
CA ALA A 83 1.34 -12.83 -1.39
C ALA A 83 2.88 -12.77 -1.30
N ASP A 84 3.53 -12.11 -2.27
CA ASP A 84 4.98 -11.97 -2.38
C ASP A 84 5.38 -10.55 -2.79
N ILE A 85 5.76 -9.74 -1.82
CA ILE A 85 6.24 -8.36 -2.05
C ILE A 85 7.53 -8.36 -2.88
N GLY A 86 8.43 -9.34 -2.67
CA GLY A 86 9.69 -9.43 -3.42
C GLY A 86 9.43 -9.63 -4.92
N ARG A 87 8.45 -10.46 -5.25
CA ARG A 87 8.05 -10.71 -6.65
C ARG A 87 7.41 -9.48 -7.29
N PHE A 88 6.50 -8.83 -6.60
CA PHE A 88 5.95 -7.53 -7.04
C PHE A 88 7.05 -6.51 -7.32
N LEU A 89 8.01 -6.35 -6.39
CA LEU A 89 9.09 -5.37 -6.55
C LEU A 89 10.04 -5.74 -7.70
N ALA A 90 10.32 -7.02 -7.93
CA ALA A 90 11.10 -7.48 -9.06
C ALA A 90 10.42 -7.18 -10.40
N GLU A 91 9.11 -7.42 -10.50
CA GLU A 91 8.31 -7.08 -11.68
C GLU A 91 8.20 -5.56 -11.89
N ALA A 92 7.99 -4.78 -10.83
CA ALA A 92 8.01 -3.32 -10.90
C ALA A 92 9.38 -2.81 -11.42
N ALA A 93 10.49 -3.36 -10.89
CA ALA A 93 11.82 -3.02 -11.37
C ALA A 93 12.03 -3.44 -12.83
N ARG A 94 11.51 -4.59 -13.26
CA ARG A 94 11.63 -5.08 -14.65
C ARG A 94 10.95 -4.15 -15.65
N VAL A 95 9.74 -3.69 -15.34
CA VAL A 95 8.96 -2.83 -16.26
C VAL A 95 9.41 -1.37 -16.26
N LEU A 96 10.25 -0.94 -15.32
CA LEU A 96 10.91 0.35 -15.29
C LEU A 96 12.19 0.34 -16.14
N PRO A 97 12.56 1.40 -16.87
CA PRO A 97 13.90 1.55 -17.43
C PRO A 97 14.91 1.85 -16.31
N SER A 98 16.22 1.76 -16.61
CA SER A 98 17.25 2.33 -15.73
C SER A 98 16.94 3.80 -15.45
N GLY A 99 16.96 4.19 -14.18
CA GLY A 99 16.59 5.52 -13.71
C GLY A 99 15.07 5.76 -13.57
N GLY A 100 14.21 4.79 -13.93
CA GLY A 100 12.77 4.85 -13.70
C GLY A 100 12.41 4.82 -12.21
N LEU A 101 11.21 5.25 -11.85
CA LEU A 101 10.78 5.42 -10.47
C LEU A 101 9.68 4.42 -10.08
N LEU A 102 9.78 3.92 -8.86
CA LEU A 102 8.69 3.27 -8.14
C LEU A 102 8.21 4.20 -7.02
N ALA A 103 6.92 4.42 -6.89
CA ALA A 103 6.29 5.11 -5.76
C ALA A 103 5.28 4.18 -5.09
N VAL A 104 5.54 3.81 -3.84
CA VAL A 104 4.65 2.95 -3.05
C VAL A 104 4.15 3.72 -1.84
N VAL A 105 2.84 3.62 -1.59
CA VAL A 105 2.22 4.02 -0.33
C VAL A 105 1.50 2.82 0.25
N ASP A 106 1.84 2.42 1.47
CA ASP A 106 1.11 1.35 2.16
C ASP A 106 1.07 1.57 3.67
N ASN A 107 0.16 0.87 4.33
CA ASN A 107 0.19 0.80 5.79
C ASN A 107 1.51 0.16 6.25
N VAL A 108 2.12 0.74 7.27
CA VAL A 108 3.32 0.19 7.91
C VAL A 108 3.04 -0.16 9.37
N VAL A 109 3.77 -1.15 9.87
CA VAL A 109 3.64 -1.65 11.25
C VAL A 109 4.95 -1.49 12.00
N PRO A 110 4.94 -1.57 13.34
CA PRO A 110 6.17 -1.63 14.11
C PRO A 110 7.05 -2.81 13.68
N GLY A 111 8.35 -2.60 13.68
CA GLY A 111 9.34 -3.62 13.40
C GLY A 111 10.72 -3.18 13.88
N SER A 112 11.69 -4.08 13.82
CA SER A 112 13.09 -3.75 14.09
C SER A 112 14.03 -4.79 13.52
N ARG A 113 15.10 -4.35 12.87
CA ARG A 113 16.25 -5.17 12.45
C ARG A 113 17.19 -5.48 13.61
N LEU A 114 17.11 -4.70 14.68
CA LEU A 114 17.98 -4.85 15.85
C LEU A 114 17.59 -6.12 16.63
N HIS A 115 18.45 -6.49 17.57
CA HIS A 115 18.22 -7.59 18.50
C HIS A 115 18.03 -7.06 19.93
N GLY A 116 17.38 -7.86 20.76
CA GLY A 116 17.15 -7.57 22.16
C GLY A 116 15.70 -7.21 22.48
N LYS A 117 15.38 -7.16 23.74
CA LYS A 117 14.01 -7.08 24.29
C LYS A 117 13.13 -6.00 23.62
N ARG A 118 13.67 -4.80 23.42
CA ARG A 118 12.91 -3.71 22.80
C ARG A 118 12.60 -3.98 21.32
N ALA A 119 13.54 -4.56 20.59
CA ALA A 119 13.35 -4.94 19.20
C ALA A 119 12.34 -6.08 19.04
N ASP A 120 12.38 -7.07 19.95
CA ASP A 120 11.41 -8.15 20.01
C ASP A 120 10.00 -7.60 20.26
N GLN A 121 9.85 -6.69 21.21
CA GLN A 121 8.58 -6.01 21.49
C GLN A 121 8.04 -5.24 20.26
N GLN A 122 8.90 -4.62 19.44
CA GLN A 122 8.46 -3.95 18.21
C GLN A 122 7.98 -4.96 17.16
N ARG A 123 8.67 -6.09 16.99
CA ARG A 123 8.23 -7.16 16.07
C ARG A 123 6.90 -7.77 16.53
N GLU A 124 6.76 -8.11 17.81
CA GLU A 124 5.50 -8.61 18.39
C GLU A 124 4.36 -7.61 18.22
N ALA A 125 4.63 -6.32 18.38
CA ALA A 125 3.64 -5.27 18.13
C ALA A 125 3.22 -5.22 16.65
N GLY A 126 4.14 -5.39 15.71
CA GLY A 126 3.85 -5.48 14.28
C GLY A 126 2.99 -6.69 13.93
N GLU A 127 3.32 -7.86 14.51
CA GLU A 127 2.50 -9.06 14.36
C GLU A 127 1.10 -8.88 14.90
N TYR A 128 0.97 -8.23 16.06
CA TYR A 128 -0.34 -7.91 16.65
C TYR A 128 -1.16 -6.98 15.76
N VAL A 129 -0.57 -5.92 15.20
CA VAL A 129 -1.25 -4.99 14.29
C VAL A 129 -1.68 -5.70 13.01
N ASN A 130 -0.82 -6.56 12.45
CA ASN A 130 -1.17 -7.39 11.29
C ASN A 130 -2.34 -8.35 11.60
N ALA A 131 -2.37 -8.98 12.78
CA ALA A 131 -3.47 -9.83 13.20
C ALA A 131 -4.78 -9.03 13.37
N PHE A 132 -4.70 -7.80 13.88
CA PHE A 132 -5.84 -6.90 14.01
C PHE A 132 -6.42 -6.49 12.64
N GLU A 133 -5.56 -6.10 11.68
CA GLU A 133 -5.97 -5.81 10.30
C GLU A 133 -6.52 -7.05 9.59
N LYS A 134 -5.90 -8.23 9.78
CA LYS A 134 -6.36 -9.51 9.23
C LYS A 134 -7.75 -9.90 9.74
N LEU A 135 -8.04 -9.65 11.02
CA LEU A 135 -9.36 -9.92 11.58
C LEU A 135 -10.43 -9.02 10.92
N ARG A 136 -10.07 -7.77 10.61
CA ARG A 136 -10.95 -6.84 9.89
C ARG A 136 -11.09 -7.18 8.42
N ASP A 137 -10.00 -7.57 7.78
CA ASP A 137 -9.95 -7.84 6.35
C ASP A 137 -9.32 -9.22 6.07
N PRO A 138 -10.12 -10.25 5.80
CA PRO A 138 -9.58 -11.59 5.51
C PRO A 138 -8.64 -11.65 4.30
N SER A 139 -8.68 -10.66 3.39
CA SER A 139 -7.75 -10.57 2.26
C SER A 139 -6.38 -9.99 2.64
N HIS A 140 -6.27 -9.36 3.83
CA HIS A 140 -5.00 -8.85 4.33
C HIS A 140 -3.99 -9.99 4.48
N VAL A 141 -2.84 -9.86 3.84
CA VAL A 141 -1.70 -10.78 4.01
C VAL A 141 -0.80 -10.26 5.10
N ARG A 142 -0.11 -9.13 4.87
CA ARG A 142 0.81 -8.54 5.84
C ARG A 142 1.21 -7.12 5.47
N CYS A 143 1.16 -6.19 6.41
CA CYS A 143 1.90 -4.93 6.32
C CYS A 143 3.35 -5.17 6.73
N LEU A 144 4.28 -4.59 6.01
CA LEU A 144 5.70 -4.56 6.36
C LEU A 144 5.99 -3.41 7.33
N SER A 145 7.07 -3.53 8.09
CA SER A 145 7.67 -2.37 8.76
C SER A 145 8.43 -1.51 7.75
N GLU A 146 8.76 -0.27 8.14
CA GLU A 146 9.58 0.61 7.30
C GLU A 146 10.95 -0.02 6.97
N GLU A 147 11.57 -0.68 7.96
CA GLU A 147 12.86 -1.35 7.78
C GLU A 147 12.76 -2.52 6.79
N GLU A 148 11.68 -3.30 6.83
CA GLU A 148 11.44 -4.39 5.88
C GLU A 148 11.18 -3.87 4.46
N TRP A 149 10.48 -2.73 4.32
CA TRP A 149 10.32 -2.07 3.02
C TRP A 149 11.67 -1.65 2.42
N LEU A 150 12.55 -1.03 3.23
CA LEU A 150 13.88 -0.62 2.78
C LEU A 150 14.72 -1.81 2.33
N ASP A 151 14.65 -2.94 3.06
CA ASP A 151 15.36 -4.18 2.69
C ASP A 151 14.81 -4.78 1.39
N ALA A 152 13.49 -4.88 1.27
CA ALA A 152 12.85 -5.43 0.08
C ALA A 152 13.13 -4.60 -1.18
N LEU A 153 13.09 -3.28 -1.08
CA LEU A 153 13.44 -2.36 -2.17
C LEU A 153 14.91 -2.52 -2.58
N ALA A 154 15.83 -2.59 -1.61
CA ALA A 154 17.26 -2.78 -1.89
C ALA A 154 17.53 -4.12 -2.58
N VAL A 155 16.91 -5.22 -2.15
CA VAL A 155 17.02 -6.54 -2.78
C VAL A 155 16.52 -6.52 -4.23
N ALA A 156 15.49 -5.73 -4.52
CA ALA A 156 14.95 -5.57 -5.88
C ALA A 156 15.76 -4.60 -6.78
N GLY A 157 16.89 -4.06 -6.28
CA GLY A 157 17.70 -3.10 -7.02
C GLY A 157 17.07 -1.70 -7.16
N LEU A 158 16.19 -1.36 -6.22
CA LEU A 158 15.47 -0.09 -6.15
C LEU A 158 16.07 0.77 -5.02
N ALA A 159 16.81 1.81 -5.37
CA ALA A 159 17.45 2.72 -4.43
C ALA A 159 16.44 3.76 -3.93
N VAL A 160 16.18 3.79 -2.62
CA VAL A 160 15.24 4.75 -2.02
C VAL A 160 15.79 6.17 -2.10
N GLU A 161 15.05 7.09 -2.71
CA GLU A 161 15.37 8.52 -2.82
C GLU A 161 14.60 9.37 -1.82
N ALA A 162 13.39 8.96 -1.47
CA ALA A 162 12.58 9.63 -0.47
C ALA A 162 11.73 8.62 0.32
N GLN A 163 11.60 8.88 1.60
CA GLN A 163 10.74 8.14 2.51
C GLN A 163 10.03 9.14 3.42
N GLU A 164 8.75 8.91 3.63
CA GLU A 164 7.93 9.68 4.57
C GLU A 164 6.96 8.75 5.28
N THR A 165 6.65 9.04 6.54
CA THR A 165 5.66 8.29 7.32
C THR A 165 4.61 9.25 7.85
N LEU A 166 3.35 8.93 7.58
CA LEU A 166 2.20 9.74 7.94
C LEU A 166 1.32 9.02 8.97
N ASP A 167 0.99 9.71 10.05
CA ASP A 167 0.00 9.23 11.02
C ASP A 167 -1.41 9.41 10.44
N LYS A 168 -2.19 8.33 10.40
CA LYS A 168 -3.58 8.32 9.95
C LYS A 168 -4.50 8.03 11.12
N ARG A 169 -5.16 9.06 11.63
CA ARG A 169 -6.15 8.93 12.69
C ARG A 169 -7.48 8.48 12.12
N LEU A 170 -8.02 7.38 12.63
CA LEU A 170 -9.27 6.77 12.19
C LEU A 170 -10.32 6.80 13.31
N THR A 171 -11.58 6.96 12.93
CA THR A 171 -12.72 6.72 13.82
C THR A 171 -13.09 5.24 13.75
N PHE A 172 -13.06 4.56 14.89
CA PHE A 172 -13.28 3.11 14.95
C PHE A 172 -14.64 2.71 14.39
N GLU A 173 -15.69 3.46 14.72
CA GLU A 173 -17.05 3.19 14.29
C GLU A 173 -17.17 3.18 12.76
N THR A 174 -16.59 4.18 12.09
CA THR A 174 -16.56 4.25 10.61
C THR A 174 -15.68 3.16 10.01
N TRP A 175 -14.50 2.90 10.59
CA TRP A 175 -13.55 1.91 10.12
C TRP A 175 -14.11 0.48 10.23
N ALA A 176 -14.89 0.19 11.28
CA ALA A 176 -15.49 -1.13 11.54
C ALA A 176 -16.92 -1.27 10.99
N ALA A 177 -17.52 -0.22 10.39
CA ALA A 177 -18.94 -0.15 10.04
C ALA A 177 -19.43 -1.29 9.12
N ARG A 178 -18.55 -1.82 8.25
CA ARG A 178 -18.89 -2.92 7.32
C ARG A 178 -19.12 -4.28 8.00
N HIS A 179 -18.80 -4.40 9.30
CA HIS A 179 -18.83 -5.66 10.03
C HIS A 179 -20.06 -5.83 10.91
N THR A 180 -20.38 -7.08 11.24
CA THR A 180 -21.44 -7.42 12.20
C THR A 180 -21.12 -6.85 13.59
N PRO A 181 -22.15 -6.60 14.45
CA PRO A 181 -21.92 -6.10 15.82
C PRO A 181 -20.95 -6.98 16.65
N LEU A 182 -21.02 -8.31 16.48
CA LEU A 182 -20.09 -9.23 17.16
C LEU A 182 -18.64 -9.01 16.70
N MET A 183 -18.41 -8.84 15.39
CA MET A 183 -17.08 -8.58 14.87
C MET A 183 -16.55 -7.21 15.30
N GLN A 184 -17.41 -6.18 15.30
CA GLN A 184 -17.05 -4.86 15.83
C GLN A 184 -16.65 -4.93 17.30
N THR A 185 -17.37 -5.74 18.12
CA THR A 185 -17.00 -5.97 19.53
C THR A 185 -15.62 -6.62 19.66
N ARG A 186 -15.32 -7.63 18.85
CA ARG A 186 -14.01 -8.32 18.85
C ARG A 186 -12.87 -7.36 18.44
N LEU A 187 -13.07 -6.60 17.36
CA LEU A 187 -12.10 -5.60 16.90
C LEU A 187 -11.86 -4.52 17.96
N ARG A 188 -12.92 -4.05 18.62
CA ARG A 188 -12.80 -3.08 19.71
C ARG A 188 -12.02 -3.65 20.91
N ALA A 189 -12.29 -4.90 21.27
CA ALA A 189 -11.56 -5.56 22.34
C ALA A 189 -10.06 -5.68 22.00
N MET A 190 -9.70 -6.12 20.80
CA MET A 190 -8.30 -6.12 20.34
C MET A 190 -7.68 -4.72 20.40
N LEU A 191 -8.36 -3.69 19.90
CA LEU A 191 -7.84 -2.33 19.93
C LEU A 191 -7.55 -1.83 21.37
N LEU A 192 -8.49 -2.01 22.29
CA LEU A 192 -8.40 -1.45 23.64
C LEU A 192 -7.54 -2.29 24.60
N GLN A 193 -7.40 -3.60 24.34
CA GLN A 193 -6.63 -4.54 25.15
C GLN A 193 -5.29 -4.90 24.50
N ALA A 194 -4.86 -4.14 23.49
CA ALA A 194 -3.60 -4.37 22.80
C ALA A 194 -2.41 -4.37 23.80
N PRO A 195 -1.40 -5.23 23.61
CA PRO A 195 -0.14 -5.18 24.35
C PRO A 195 0.50 -3.79 24.28
N GLU A 196 1.31 -3.45 25.28
CA GLU A 196 1.83 -2.09 25.49
C GLU A 196 2.44 -1.47 24.22
N ALA A 197 3.34 -2.18 23.54
CA ALA A 197 3.99 -1.66 22.32
C ALA A 197 3.01 -1.48 21.16
N ALA A 198 2.09 -2.44 20.93
CA ALA A 198 1.05 -2.31 19.91
C ALA A 198 0.05 -1.20 20.28
N ARG A 199 -0.29 -1.04 21.54
CA ARG A 199 -1.15 0.03 22.04
C ARG A 199 -0.51 1.40 21.85
N ALA A 200 0.78 1.54 22.10
CA ALA A 200 1.53 2.77 21.86
C ALA A 200 1.54 3.15 20.35
N PHE A 201 1.61 2.17 19.47
CA PHE A 201 1.51 2.39 18.02
C PHE A 201 0.09 2.78 17.61
N LEU A 202 -0.93 1.99 18.00
CA LEU A 202 -2.33 2.22 17.65
C LEU A 202 -2.93 3.45 18.34
N ASP A 203 -2.38 3.90 19.46
CA ASP A 203 -2.79 5.09 20.23
C ASP A 203 -4.34 5.22 20.36
N PRO A 204 -5.04 4.21 20.93
CA PRO A 204 -6.48 4.27 21.05
C PRO A 204 -6.91 5.37 22.03
N ARG A 205 -7.88 6.20 21.62
CA ARG A 205 -8.46 7.27 22.43
C ARG A 205 -9.97 7.09 22.52
N VAL A 206 -10.50 7.10 23.74
CA VAL A 206 -11.93 6.96 24.01
C VAL A 206 -12.44 8.24 24.65
N ALA A 207 -13.11 9.08 23.85
CA ALA A 207 -13.68 10.35 24.32
C ALA A 207 -14.96 10.64 23.52
N GLY A 208 -16.08 9.99 23.90
CA GLY A 208 -17.33 10.01 23.14
C GLY A 208 -17.30 9.04 21.96
N VAL A 209 -16.42 9.27 20.99
CA VAL A 209 -16.10 8.33 19.91
C VAL A 209 -14.74 7.67 20.16
N THR A 210 -14.55 6.44 19.68
CA THR A 210 -13.27 5.76 19.74
C THR A 210 -12.46 6.09 18.50
N THR A 211 -11.25 6.62 18.68
CA THR A 211 -10.31 6.83 17.58
C THR A 211 -9.03 6.05 17.82
N PHE A 212 -8.32 5.71 16.74
CA PHE A 212 -7.01 5.06 16.80
C PHE A 212 -6.15 5.49 15.62
N ARG A 213 -4.89 5.11 15.64
CA ARG A 213 -3.92 5.49 14.62
C ARG A 213 -3.43 4.28 13.87
N LEU A 214 -3.38 4.38 12.53
CA LEU A 214 -2.51 3.61 11.67
C LEU A 214 -1.42 4.52 11.12
N ARG A 215 -0.42 3.95 10.48
CA ARG A 215 0.63 4.70 9.78
C ARG A 215 0.70 4.27 8.34
N GLU A 216 0.89 5.24 7.45
CA GLU A 216 1.19 5.01 6.04
C GLU A 216 2.64 5.39 5.77
N GLY A 217 3.41 4.48 5.17
CA GLY A 217 4.75 4.74 4.65
C GLY A 217 4.66 5.08 3.16
N LEU A 218 5.28 6.19 2.76
CA LEU A 218 5.55 6.54 1.37
C LEU A 218 7.02 6.23 1.08
N PHE A 219 7.26 5.50 0.00
CA PHE A 219 8.61 5.18 -0.48
C PHE A 219 8.70 5.55 -1.96
N ILE A 220 9.67 6.40 -2.31
CA ILE A 220 10.03 6.69 -3.69
C ILE A 220 11.41 6.09 -3.92
N ALA A 221 11.51 5.16 -4.86
CA ALA A 221 12.74 4.45 -5.14
C ALA A 221 13.06 4.49 -6.64
N ARG A 222 14.34 4.57 -6.97
CA ARG A 222 14.84 4.59 -8.35
C ARG A 222 15.43 3.26 -8.72
N ARG A 223 15.09 2.75 -9.91
CA ARG A 223 15.77 1.61 -10.49
C ARG A 223 17.22 1.95 -10.80
N GLY A 224 18.16 1.14 -10.30
CA GLY A 224 19.57 1.20 -10.64
C GLY A 224 19.87 1.02 -12.14
N ALA A 225 21.12 1.23 -12.51
CA ALA A 225 21.61 1.05 -13.87
C ALA A 225 21.64 -0.43 -14.28
#